data_ea7cfbba2ce535994fa34ab1a1fafed6
#
_entry.id   ea7cfbba2ce535994fa34ab1a1fafed6
#
_cell.length_a   1.000
_cell.length_b   1.000
_cell.length_c   1.000
_cell.angle_alpha   90.00
_cell.angle_beta   90.00
_cell.angle_gamma   90.00
#
_symmetry.space_group_name_H-M   'P 1'
#
loop_
_entity.id
_entity.type
_entity.pdbx_description
1 polymer ?
#
loop_
_entity_poly.entity_id
_entity_poly.type
_entity_poly.pdbx_seq_one_letter_code
_entity_poly.pdbx_strand_id
1 'polypeptide(L)'
;MFIGVNRCNGKKYLRLVNSIRAKNPDGYTVPRQQTVLNIGFLDKFDDGKPDYLERLRQSFRAGKPLIEALQPYCAEAAPREKYVLNFEEGDTACIGHPTLFSHMLIERIMEELGLQAFFASYKNFTKIEYNVYSFMKLMVFGRVLNPASKLATVRQNNHYYNNVLDRDHNPDNIYDTLDFVADNHDKIIRRMNTNIVKKAHRNPEVIFYDVTNFYYEIENPDEDELNDDGETLNKGLRKMGVCKEERKQPIVQMGLFMDDNGLPIAVESFPGNTLDHLTLKTALAKNIDDIKLSRFILIADRGICNYPNILHVTDNGNGYIMAKSLLKSNVQEREWVYSEDGYIHESDKFKYKSKVVRKTVKDEKGEPRDITEKVVVYWSEHFANRAKKENKSFLEFLDELMESPENFRITAVQAKNMRRFMAKDMVNEKTGEIVTASELRAMVDKSKVDAYKRSFGYYQLVTSELTMSDKDVIDKYHGLSQIENQFRIMKGDLSTRPLFVRNPQHIKAHLLICMIALMVMRIIQTRIVKSGVVPSAEQKEVCWTMGLSGERIQCALNKWQLDLLPGDLYRFMNVNDPDLKTILDAFAIQIPPKFYRRADLREIKTGIEIFM
;
A
#
# COMPACT_ATOMS: atom_id res chain seq x y z
N MET A 1 5.99 -38.71 9.00
CA MET A 1 5.58 -40.03 9.55
C MET A 1 6.54 -40.48 10.63
N PHE A 2 6.07 -41.32 11.59
CA PHE A 2 6.93 -41.85 12.67
C PHE A 2 6.43 -43.22 13.11
N ILE A 3 7.33 -44.01 13.73
CA ILE A 3 7.00 -45.33 14.25
C ILE A 3 6.37 -45.19 15.65
N GLY A 4 5.07 -45.43 15.69
CA GLY A 4 4.27 -45.44 16.91
C GLY A 4 4.22 -46.85 17.55
N VAL A 5 4.05 -46.92 18.86
CA VAL A 5 3.94 -48.18 19.60
C VAL A 5 2.63 -48.19 20.37
N ASN A 6 1.84 -49.22 20.19
CA ASN A 6 0.66 -49.52 20.98
C ASN A 6 0.90 -50.80 21.83
N ARG A 7 0.19 -50.91 22.93
CA ARG A 7 0.12 -52.17 23.65
C ARG A 7 -1.12 -52.95 23.24
N CYS A 8 -0.93 -54.18 22.80
CA CYS A 8 -1.99 -55.11 22.45
C CYS A 8 -1.72 -56.44 23.14
N ASN A 9 -2.63 -56.91 24.02
CA ASN A 9 -2.48 -58.11 24.84
C ASN A 9 -1.14 -58.19 25.62
N GLY A 10 -0.73 -57.06 26.20
CA GLY A 10 0.52 -56.97 27.00
C GLY A 10 1.79 -56.81 26.15
N LYS A 11 1.73 -57.02 24.83
CA LYS A 11 2.86 -56.94 23.91
C LYS A 11 2.91 -55.59 23.19
N LYS A 12 4.10 -55.14 22.81
CA LYS A 12 4.31 -53.92 22.02
C LYS A 12 4.01 -54.18 20.55
N TYR A 13 3.06 -53.44 19.97
CA TYR A 13 2.69 -53.49 18.56
C TYR A 13 3.14 -52.23 17.83
N LEU A 14 3.90 -52.39 16.76
CA LEU A 14 4.47 -51.31 15.96
C LEU A 14 3.51 -50.94 14.83
N ARG A 15 3.42 -49.64 14.58
CA ARG A 15 2.68 -49.08 13.43
C ARG A 15 3.37 -47.84 12.91
N LEU A 16 3.30 -47.59 11.61
CA LEU A 16 3.70 -46.34 11.01
C LEU A 16 2.51 -45.37 11.11
N VAL A 17 2.77 -44.20 11.67
CA VAL A 17 1.73 -43.21 12.00
C VAL A 17 2.06 -41.89 11.33
N ASN A 18 1.02 -41.26 10.77
CA ASN A 18 1.08 -39.89 10.34
C ASN A 18 0.29 -39.01 11.33
N SER A 19 0.84 -37.85 11.64
CA SER A 19 0.12 -36.84 12.45
C SER A 19 -0.62 -35.90 11.49
N ILE A 20 -1.95 -35.94 11.55
CA ILE A 20 -2.81 -35.05 10.77
C ILE A 20 -3.56 -34.11 11.71
N ARG A 21 -3.89 -32.92 11.23
CA ARG A 21 -4.76 -32.00 11.95
C ARG A 21 -6.20 -32.24 11.47
N ALA A 22 -7.10 -32.63 12.37
CA ALA A 22 -8.50 -32.85 12.07
C ALA A 22 -9.39 -32.03 13.02
N LYS A 23 -10.55 -31.58 12.53
CA LYS A 23 -11.52 -30.90 13.38
C LYS A 23 -12.21 -31.94 14.27
N ASN A 24 -12.34 -31.63 15.55
CA ASN A 24 -13.16 -32.41 16.49
C ASN A 24 -14.66 -32.05 16.30
N PRO A 25 -15.59 -32.75 16.95
CA PRO A 25 -17.02 -32.43 16.88
C PRO A 25 -17.37 -30.99 17.29
N ASP A 26 -16.54 -30.38 18.16
CA ASP A 26 -16.72 -29.01 18.64
C ASP A 26 -16.09 -27.96 17.73
N GLY A 27 -15.56 -28.36 16.55
CA GLY A 27 -15.01 -27.48 15.54
C GLY A 27 -13.55 -27.08 15.74
N TYR A 28 -12.90 -27.46 16.82
CA TYR A 28 -11.48 -27.18 17.08
C TYR A 28 -10.56 -28.12 16.30
N THR A 29 -9.47 -27.57 15.77
CA THR A 29 -8.44 -28.35 15.08
C THR A 29 -7.51 -29.00 16.11
N VAL A 30 -7.57 -30.32 16.19
CA VAL A 30 -6.74 -31.13 17.09
C VAL A 30 -5.82 -32.06 16.32
N PRO A 31 -4.62 -32.35 16.82
CA PRO A 31 -3.77 -33.35 16.19
C PRO A 31 -4.39 -34.76 16.38
N ARG A 32 -4.53 -35.46 15.27
CA ARG A 32 -4.94 -36.88 15.25
C ARG A 32 -3.84 -37.72 14.63
N GLN A 33 -3.69 -38.93 15.15
CA GLN A 33 -2.79 -39.92 14.59
C GLN A 33 -3.56 -40.84 13.65
N GLN A 34 -3.09 -40.89 12.39
CA GLN A 34 -3.61 -41.81 11.38
C GLN A 34 -2.59 -42.93 11.16
N THR A 35 -3.01 -44.19 11.32
CA THR A 35 -2.14 -45.30 11.02
C THR A 35 -2.04 -45.48 9.50
N VAL A 36 -0.82 -45.45 8.99
CA VAL A 36 -0.48 -45.60 7.56
C VAL A 36 -0.19 -47.07 7.26
N LEU A 37 0.57 -47.74 8.16
CA LEU A 37 0.93 -49.14 8.01
C LEU A 37 0.93 -49.82 9.40
N ASN A 38 0.33 -50.98 9.48
CA ASN A 38 0.46 -51.90 10.63
C ASN A 38 1.70 -52.76 10.43
N ILE A 39 2.75 -52.57 11.24
CA ILE A 39 4.05 -53.23 11.11
C ILE A 39 4.00 -54.63 11.73
N GLY A 40 3.51 -54.73 12.95
CA GLY A 40 3.41 -55.98 13.69
C GLY A 40 3.94 -55.93 15.12
N PHE A 41 4.02 -57.04 15.79
CA PHE A 41 4.55 -57.11 17.15
C PHE A 41 6.06 -56.91 17.19
N LEU A 42 6.55 -56.08 18.11
CA LEU A 42 7.98 -55.76 18.27
C LEU A 42 8.81 -57.05 18.39
N ASP A 43 8.34 -58.02 19.15
CA ASP A 43 9.02 -59.28 19.43
C ASP A 43 9.38 -60.08 18.15
N LYS A 44 8.69 -59.83 17.03
CA LYS A 44 9.00 -60.47 15.73
C LYS A 44 10.18 -59.88 15.00
N PHE A 45 10.58 -58.69 15.34
CA PHE A 45 11.61 -57.92 14.65
C PHE A 45 12.84 -57.68 15.51
N ASP A 46 12.70 -57.82 16.83
CA ASP A 46 13.78 -57.56 17.79
C ASP A 46 14.97 -58.51 17.56
N ASP A 47 16.12 -57.89 17.30
CA ASP A 47 17.38 -58.60 17.01
C ASP A 47 18.16 -58.95 18.29
N GLY A 48 17.58 -58.77 19.47
CA GLY A 48 18.19 -59.05 20.77
C GLY A 48 19.25 -58.06 21.20
N LYS A 49 19.52 -57.01 20.42
CA LYS A 49 20.46 -55.94 20.79
C LYS A 49 19.75 -54.85 21.57
N PRO A 50 20.46 -54.18 22.47
CA PRO A 50 19.86 -53.10 23.28
C PRO A 50 19.19 -52.03 22.38
N ASP A 51 18.11 -51.45 22.91
CA ASP A 51 17.39 -50.32 22.32
C ASP A 51 16.93 -50.50 20.86
N TYR A 52 16.51 -51.72 20.48
CA TYR A 52 16.04 -52.02 19.12
C TYR A 52 15.00 -50.99 18.61
N LEU A 53 14.03 -50.61 19.43
CA LEU A 53 13.00 -49.66 19.02
C LEU A 53 13.58 -48.29 18.66
N GLU A 54 14.57 -47.81 19.36
CA GLU A 54 15.22 -46.53 19.08
C GLU A 54 16.09 -46.64 17.83
N ARG A 55 16.83 -47.71 17.67
CA ARG A 55 17.60 -48.02 16.44
C ARG A 55 16.66 -48.11 15.22
N LEU A 56 15.47 -48.72 15.36
CA LEU A 56 14.47 -48.82 14.30
C LEU A 56 13.95 -47.41 13.92
N ARG A 57 13.68 -46.57 14.90
CA ARG A 57 13.27 -45.18 14.64
C ARG A 57 14.35 -44.36 13.97
N GLN A 58 15.58 -44.49 14.39
CA GLN A 58 16.74 -43.80 13.81
C GLN A 58 16.98 -44.27 12.37
N SER A 59 16.95 -45.59 12.12
CA SER A 59 17.14 -46.16 10.78
C SER A 59 16.04 -45.72 9.81
N PHE A 60 14.78 -45.64 10.27
CA PHE A 60 13.66 -45.12 9.49
C PHE A 60 13.84 -43.64 9.15
N ARG A 61 14.26 -42.81 10.10
CA ARG A 61 14.57 -41.38 9.86
C ARG A 61 15.76 -41.20 8.94
N ALA A 62 16.72 -42.11 8.95
CA ALA A 62 17.89 -42.08 8.10
C ALA A 62 17.65 -42.62 6.68
N GLY A 63 16.41 -43.03 6.35
CA GLY A 63 16.08 -43.56 5.03
C GLY A 63 16.54 -45.00 4.75
N LYS A 64 17.07 -45.69 5.78
CA LYS A 64 17.54 -47.08 5.71
C LYS A 64 16.89 -47.92 6.80
N PRO A 65 15.58 -48.24 6.68
CA PRO A 65 14.84 -48.89 7.73
C PRO A 65 15.32 -50.32 7.96
N LEU A 66 15.36 -50.73 9.23
CA LEU A 66 15.69 -52.10 9.63
C LEU A 66 14.59 -53.11 9.23
N ILE A 67 13.38 -52.63 8.94
CA ILE A 67 12.27 -53.46 8.48
C ILE A 67 11.95 -53.06 7.04
N GLU A 68 12.08 -54.04 6.11
CA GLU A 68 11.92 -53.81 4.66
C GLU A 68 10.57 -53.22 4.28
N ALA A 69 9.48 -53.63 4.94
CA ALA A 69 8.15 -53.10 4.72
C ALA A 69 8.02 -51.57 4.94
N LEU A 70 8.99 -50.94 5.59
CA LEU A 70 9.05 -49.49 5.79
C LEU A 70 9.77 -48.73 4.67
N GLN A 71 10.47 -49.44 3.77
CA GLN A 71 11.29 -48.84 2.70
C GLN A 71 10.46 -47.89 1.80
N PRO A 72 9.22 -48.24 1.34
CA PRO A 72 8.41 -47.36 0.50
C PRO A 72 7.96 -46.06 1.19
N TYR A 73 8.03 -46.03 2.51
CA TYR A 73 7.60 -44.90 3.33
C TYR A 73 8.77 -44.06 3.85
N CYS A 74 9.99 -44.47 3.59
CA CYS A 74 11.16 -43.66 3.84
C CYS A 74 11.26 -42.59 2.77
N ALA A 75 11.37 -41.33 3.15
CA ALA A 75 11.87 -40.34 2.22
C ALA A 75 13.28 -40.79 1.77
N GLU A 76 13.53 -40.85 0.48
CA GLU A 76 14.90 -40.98 -0.01
C GLU A 76 15.70 -39.86 0.67
N ALA A 77 16.60 -40.27 1.58
CA ALA A 77 17.50 -39.31 2.16
C ALA A 77 18.45 -38.88 1.03
N ALA A 78 18.22 -37.72 0.47
CA ALA A 78 19.15 -37.11 -0.45
C ALA A 78 20.52 -37.18 0.18
N PRO A 79 21.54 -37.63 -0.56
CA PRO A 79 22.91 -37.79 -0.04
C PRO A 79 23.31 -36.44 0.61
N ARG A 80 23.58 -36.47 1.91
CA ARG A 80 24.00 -35.26 2.63
C ARG A 80 25.39 -34.92 2.12
N GLU A 81 25.51 -33.84 1.38
CA GLU A 81 26.81 -33.29 1.02
C GLU A 81 27.56 -32.92 2.31
N LYS A 82 28.82 -33.37 2.39
CA LYS A 82 29.75 -32.99 3.46
C LYS A 82 30.56 -31.81 2.96
N TYR A 83 30.49 -30.71 3.68
CA TYR A 83 31.36 -29.54 3.46
C TYR A 83 32.47 -29.56 4.50
N VAL A 84 33.69 -29.34 4.06
CA VAL A 84 34.87 -29.19 4.94
C VAL A 84 35.20 -27.70 4.95
N LEU A 85 35.04 -27.07 6.11
CA LEU A 85 35.45 -25.68 6.35
C LEU A 85 36.82 -25.72 7.02
N ASN A 86 37.82 -25.17 6.37
CA ASN A 86 39.16 -25.00 6.93
C ASN A 86 39.27 -23.60 7.52
N PHE A 87 39.64 -23.52 8.79
CA PHE A 87 39.90 -22.24 9.49
C PHE A 87 41.40 -22.21 9.80
N GLU A 88 42.01 -21.05 9.52
CA GLU A 88 43.37 -20.73 9.94
C GLU A 88 43.34 -19.82 11.18
N GLU A 89 44.46 -19.65 11.85
CA GLU A 89 44.58 -18.75 13.00
C GLU A 89 44.28 -17.30 12.55
N GLY A 90 43.27 -16.68 13.19
CA GLY A 90 42.78 -15.36 12.84
C GLY A 90 41.52 -15.33 11.94
N ASP A 91 41.09 -16.48 11.43
CA ASP A 91 39.85 -16.56 10.66
C ASP A 91 38.63 -16.38 11.56
N THR A 92 37.67 -15.66 11.03
CA THR A 92 36.33 -15.55 11.64
C THR A 92 35.35 -16.52 10.99
N ALA A 93 34.33 -16.94 11.75
CA ALA A 93 33.29 -17.84 11.22
C ALA A 93 32.51 -17.26 10.04
N CYS A 94 32.52 -15.94 9.87
CA CYS A 94 31.91 -15.24 8.74
C CYS A 94 32.91 -14.28 8.11
N ILE A 95 32.92 -14.20 6.79
CA ILE A 95 33.75 -13.28 6.01
C ILE A 95 32.93 -12.04 5.67
N GLY A 96 33.22 -10.95 6.34
CA GLY A 96 32.53 -9.67 6.13
C GLY A 96 31.16 -9.57 6.82
N HIS A 97 30.31 -8.71 6.33
CA HIS A 97 28.95 -8.49 6.86
C HIS A 97 27.92 -9.31 6.08
N PRO A 98 26.83 -9.77 6.75
CA PRO A 98 25.72 -10.39 6.06
C PRO A 98 25.16 -9.46 4.96
N THR A 99 24.85 -10.04 3.81
CA THR A 99 24.29 -9.30 2.67
C THR A 99 22.82 -9.64 2.44
N LEU A 100 22.03 -8.64 2.06
CA LEU A 100 20.62 -8.80 1.74
C LEU A 100 20.45 -9.62 0.47
N PHE A 101 19.63 -10.67 0.53
CA PHE A 101 19.24 -11.47 -0.63
C PHE A 101 17.84 -11.14 -1.13
N SER A 102 17.02 -10.49 -0.30
CA SER A 102 15.62 -10.14 -0.59
C SER A 102 15.43 -9.24 -1.82
N HIS A 103 16.45 -8.48 -2.22
CA HIS A 103 16.40 -7.67 -3.44
C HIS A 103 16.12 -8.51 -4.70
N MET A 104 16.47 -9.81 -4.69
CA MET A 104 16.17 -10.73 -5.81
C MET A 104 14.67 -10.88 -6.06
N LEU A 105 13.86 -10.91 -5.00
CA LEU A 105 12.40 -10.93 -5.14
C LEU A 105 11.88 -9.59 -5.69
N ILE A 106 12.41 -8.48 -5.18
CA ILE A 106 12.02 -7.13 -5.66
C ILE A 106 12.40 -6.98 -7.14
N GLU A 107 13.61 -7.39 -7.53
CA GLU A 107 14.07 -7.39 -8.92
C GLU A 107 13.15 -8.23 -9.82
N ARG A 108 12.78 -9.43 -9.37
CA ARG A 108 11.86 -10.28 -10.12
C ARG A 108 10.49 -9.61 -10.32
N ILE A 109 9.95 -8.93 -9.32
CA ILE A 109 8.71 -8.15 -9.45
C ILE A 109 8.90 -7.01 -10.47
N MET A 110 10.02 -6.29 -10.42
CA MET A 110 10.33 -5.22 -11.39
C MET A 110 10.47 -5.74 -12.83
N GLU A 111 11.02 -6.93 -13.03
CA GLU A 111 11.07 -7.61 -14.33
C GLU A 111 9.66 -7.93 -14.84
N GLU A 112 8.79 -8.46 -13.99
CA GLU A 112 7.39 -8.74 -14.34
C GLU A 112 6.60 -7.48 -14.66
N LEU A 113 6.93 -6.35 -14.05
CA LEU A 113 6.42 -5.03 -14.42
C LEU A 113 6.97 -4.53 -15.78
N GLY A 114 7.94 -5.21 -16.38
CA GLY A 114 8.53 -4.89 -17.67
C GLY A 114 9.58 -3.79 -17.63
N LEU A 115 10.06 -3.43 -16.44
CA LEU A 115 11.04 -2.35 -16.26
C LEU A 115 12.39 -2.72 -16.88
N GLN A 116 12.89 -3.95 -16.68
CA GLN A 116 14.14 -4.40 -17.29
C GLN A 116 14.13 -4.25 -18.81
N ALA A 117 13.06 -4.73 -19.45
CA ALA A 117 12.92 -4.64 -20.91
C ALA A 117 12.76 -3.19 -21.38
N PHE A 118 12.11 -2.33 -20.59
CA PHE A 118 12.01 -0.91 -20.89
C PHE A 118 13.40 -0.26 -20.92
N PHE A 119 14.17 -0.36 -19.86
CA PHE A 119 15.50 0.26 -19.78
C PHE A 119 16.48 -0.33 -20.82
N ALA A 120 16.42 -1.64 -21.07
CA ALA A 120 17.23 -2.28 -22.09
C ALA A 120 16.94 -1.74 -23.50
N SER A 121 15.67 -1.44 -23.82
CA SER A 121 15.30 -0.89 -25.13
C SER A 121 15.84 0.52 -25.38
N TYR A 122 16.08 1.29 -24.31
CA TYR A 122 16.61 2.67 -24.43
C TYR A 122 18.13 2.74 -24.48
N LYS A 123 18.86 1.69 -24.08
CA LYS A 123 20.33 1.68 -24.06
C LYS A 123 20.95 2.09 -25.41
N ASN A 124 20.34 1.67 -26.52
CA ASN A 124 20.84 1.93 -27.85
C ASN A 124 20.48 3.32 -28.41
N PHE A 125 19.61 4.06 -27.71
CA PHE A 125 19.10 5.36 -28.15
C PHE A 125 19.58 6.52 -27.30
N THR A 126 20.42 6.26 -26.30
CA THR A 126 20.99 7.26 -25.39
C THR A 126 22.51 7.26 -25.45
N LYS A 127 23.13 8.42 -25.20
CA LYS A 127 24.58 8.54 -25.05
C LYS A 127 25.05 8.19 -23.63
N ILE A 128 24.18 7.59 -22.82
CA ILE A 128 24.48 7.23 -21.42
C ILE A 128 25.33 5.96 -21.41
N GLU A 129 26.53 6.06 -20.88
CA GLU A 129 27.52 4.96 -20.86
C GLU A 129 27.33 4.00 -19.68
N TYR A 130 26.73 4.46 -18.58
CA TYR A 130 26.49 3.62 -17.40
C TYR A 130 25.13 2.89 -17.45
N ASN A 131 24.95 1.90 -16.58
CA ASN A 131 23.72 1.11 -16.50
C ASN A 131 22.64 1.84 -15.68
N VAL A 132 21.79 2.61 -16.35
CA VAL A 132 20.65 3.36 -15.76
C VAL A 132 19.73 2.42 -14.97
N TYR A 133 19.48 1.19 -15.47
CA TYR A 133 18.61 0.25 -14.79
C TYR A 133 19.15 -0.20 -13.43
N SER A 134 20.48 -0.35 -13.30
CA SER A 134 21.08 -0.70 -12.01
C SER A 134 20.87 0.39 -10.96
N PHE A 135 21.00 1.67 -11.32
CA PHE A 135 20.65 2.77 -10.41
C PHE A 135 19.17 2.82 -10.07
N MET A 136 18.30 2.56 -11.06
CA MET A 136 16.86 2.46 -10.84
C MET A 136 16.52 1.32 -9.88
N LYS A 137 17.11 0.12 -10.07
CA LYS A 137 16.94 -1.01 -9.13
C LYS A 137 17.37 -0.62 -7.73
N LEU A 138 18.56 -0.06 -7.58
CA LEU A 138 19.10 0.33 -6.27
C LEU A 138 18.19 1.34 -5.55
N MET A 139 17.63 2.31 -6.28
CA MET A 139 16.69 3.28 -5.71
C MET A 139 15.38 2.63 -5.25
N VAL A 140 14.85 1.67 -6.00
CA VAL A 140 13.63 0.92 -5.60
C VAL A 140 13.94 0.00 -4.42
N PHE A 141 15.05 -0.75 -4.46
CA PHE A 141 15.47 -1.62 -3.36
C PHE A 141 15.67 -0.82 -2.06
N GLY A 142 16.43 0.29 -2.14
CA GLY A 142 16.61 1.17 -0.99
C GLY A 142 15.29 1.69 -0.45
N ARG A 143 14.35 2.04 -1.33
CA ARG A 143 13.05 2.57 -0.89
C ARG A 143 12.19 1.51 -0.19
N VAL A 144 12.21 0.25 -0.68
CA VAL A 144 11.47 -0.87 -0.08
C VAL A 144 12.14 -1.37 1.21
N LEU A 145 13.46 -1.47 1.24
CA LEU A 145 14.19 -2.15 2.32
C LEU A 145 14.73 -1.18 3.38
N ASN A 146 15.47 -0.15 2.95
CA ASN A 146 16.14 0.82 3.83
C ASN A 146 16.06 2.23 3.25
N PRO A 147 14.94 2.93 3.43
CA PRO A 147 14.76 4.26 2.86
C PRO A 147 15.84 5.26 3.32
N ALA A 148 16.49 5.91 2.33
CA ALA A 148 17.57 6.85 2.59
C ALA A 148 17.62 7.96 1.54
N SER A 149 18.53 8.95 1.72
CA SER A 149 18.82 9.94 0.69
C SER A 149 19.47 9.29 -0.53
N LYS A 150 19.50 9.97 -1.67
CA LYS A 150 20.02 9.40 -2.93
C LYS A 150 21.48 8.91 -2.79
N LEU A 151 22.36 9.74 -2.28
CA LEU A 151 23.77 9.36 -2.07
C LEU A 151 23.93 8.29 -0.97
N ALA A 152 23.12 8.35 0.09
CA ALA A 152 23.14 7.30 1.10
C ALA A 152 22.66 5.94 0.52
N THR A 153 21.69 5.95 -0.40
CA THR A 153 21.24 4.74 -1.11
C THR A 153 22.39 4.17 -1.98
N VAL A 154 23.17 5.00 -2.65
CA VAL A 154 24.36 4.52 -3.40
C VAL A 154 25.36 3.85 -2.46
N ARG A 155 25.61 4.42 -1.29
CA ARG A 155 26.52 3.82 -0.29
C ARG A 155 26.04 2.47 0.24
N GLN A 156 24.76 2.17 0.15
CA GLN A 156 24.18 0.87 0.53
C GLN A 156 24.40 -0.22 -0.52
N ASN A 157 25.05 0.06 -1.66
CA ASN A 157 25.27 -0.93 -2.72
C ASN A 157 25.92 -2.22 -2.24
N ASN A 158 26.85 -2.13 -1.30
CA ASN A 158 27.56 -3.29 -0.73
C ASN A 158 26.73 -4.08 0.30
N HIS A 159 25.55 -3.59 0.69
CA HIS A 159 24.64 -4.34 1.56
C HIS A 159 23.86 -5.43 0.80
N TYR A 160 23.87 -5.40 -0.53
CA TYR A 160 23.16 -6.36 -1.37
C TYR A 160 24.09 -7.46 -1.85
N TYR A 161 23.59 -8.69 -1.87
CA TYR A 161 24.33 -9.80 -2.47
C TYR A 161 24.66 -9.51 -3.94
N ASN A 162 25.91 -9.71 -4.34
CA ASN A 162 26.47 -9.41 -5.67
C ASN A 162 26.55 -7.94 -6.07
N ASN A 163 26.35 -6.99 -5.18
CA ASN A 163 26.25 -5.56 -5.48
C ASN A 163 25.29 -5.26 -6.66
N VAL A 164 24.60 -4.18 -6.62
CA VAL A 164 23.65 -3.76 -7.68
C VAL A 164 24.35 -2.92 -8.75
N LEU A 165 25.30 -2.09 -8.30
CA LEU A 165 26.14 -1.25 -9.16
C LEU A 165 27.53 -1.87 -9.34
N ASP A 166 28.13 -1.60 -10.48
CA ASP A 166 29.52 -1.95 -10.76
C ASP A 166 30.48 -1.30 -9.75
N ARG A 167 31.70 -1.86 -9.59
CA ARG A 167 32.66 -1.36 -8.61
C ARG A 167 33.12 0.08 -8.87
N ASP A 168 33.26 0.44 -10.13
CA ASP A 168 33.79 1.73 -10.58
C ASP A 168 32.67 2.74 -10.93
N HIS A 169 31.49 2.59 -10.32
CA HIS A 169 30.37 3.49 -10.58
C HIS A 169 30.63 4.91 -10.07
N ASN A 170 30.23 5.90 -10.84
CA ASN A 170 30.14 7.28 -10.37
C ASN A 170 28.85 7.47 -9.54
N PRO A 171 28.94 7.85 -8.25
CA PRO A 171 27.76 8.08 -7.41
C PRO A 171 26.78 9.13 -7.96
N ASP A 172 27.27 10.12 -8.70
CA ASP A 172 26.46 11.23 -9.23
C ASP A 172 25.53 10.78 -10.36
N ASN A 173 25.81 9.63 -11.01
CA ASN A 173 24.93 9.04 -12.00
C ASN A 173 23.52 8.73 -11.45
N ILE A 174 23.33 8.74 -10.13
CA ILE A 174 22.00 8.62 -9.53
C ILE A 174 21.11 9.81 -9.89
N TYR A 175 21.68 11.03 -9.99
CA TYR A 175 20.94 12.23 -10.38
C TYR A 175 20.63 12.25 -11.86
N ASP A 176 21.58 11.86 -12.73
CA ASP A 176 21.34 11.70 -14.16
C ASP A 176 20.28 10.60 -14.43
N THR A 177 20.25 9.57 -13.57
CA THR A 177 19.18 8.56 -13.61
C THR A 177 17.83 9.16 -13.23
N LEU A 178 17.76 10.09 -12.28
CA LEU A 178 16.50 10.78 -11.95
C LEU A 178 16.01 11.63 -13.13
N ASP A 179 16.90 12.33 -13.83
CA ASP A 179 16.54 13.11 -15.03
C ASP A 179 16.00 12.17 -16.12
N PHE A 180 16.68 11.05 -16.40
CA PHE A 180 16.19 10.04 -17.35
C PHE A 180 14.81 9.49 -16.96
N VAL A 181 14.59 9.20 -15.70
CA VAL A 181 13.30 8.70 -15.19
C VAL A 181 12.20 9.75 -15.31
N ALA A 182 12.51 11.02 -15.05
CA ALA A 182 11.56 12.13 -15.21
C ALA A 182 11.14 12.33 -16.66
N ASP A 183 12.10 12.32 -17.60
CA ASP A 183 11.86 12.47 -19.04
C ASP A 183 11.06 11.31 -19.62
N ASN A 184 11.15 10.14 -19.03
CA ASN A 184 10.44 8.94 -19.48
C ASN A 184 9.31 8.50 -18.53
N HIS A 185 8.88 9.38 -17.62
CA HIS A 185 7.87 9.11 -16.60
C HIS A 185 6.63 8.41 -17.13
N ASP A 186 5.96 9.01 -18.10
CA ASP A 186 4.69 8.51 -18.64
C ASP A 186 4.88 7.20 -19.43
N LYS A 187 6.04 7.06 -20.11
CA LYS A 187 6.39 5.82 -20.82
C LYS A 187 6.66 4.66 -19.85
N ILE A 188 7.28 4.93 -18.71
CA ILE A 188 7.51 3.93 -17.65
C ILE A 188 6.17 3.48 -17.07
N ILE A 189 5.29 4.41 -16.71
CA ILE A 189 3.93 4.11 -16.22
C ILE A 189 3.16 3.27 -17.25
N ARG A 190 3.15 3.69 -18.52
CA ARG A 190 2.48 2.96 -19.60
C ARG A 190 3.04 1.54 -19.75
N ARG A 191 4.36 1.36 -19.69
CA ARG A 191 5.00 0.04 -19.77
C ARG A 191 4.56 -0.89 -18.67
N MET A 192 4.57 -0.41 -17.41
CA MET A 192 4.13 -1.20 -16.27
C MET A 192 2.66 -1.61 -16.41
N ASN A 193 1.76 -0.68 -16.71
CA ASN A 193 0.34 -0.97 -16.88
C ASN A 193 0.09 -1.95 -18.02
N THR A 194 0.76 -1.79 -19.19
CA THR A 194 0.65 -2.73 -20.31
C THR A 194 1.03 -4.15 -19.89
N ASN A 195 2.08 -4.31 -19.09
CA ASN A 195 2.49 -5.62 -18.61
C ASN A 195 1.49 -6.20 -17.60
N ILE A 196 0.98 -5.38 -16.68
CA ILE A 196 -0.02 -5.82 -15.70
C ILE A 196 -1.32 -6.22 -16.42
N VAL A 197 -1.80 -5.43 -17.37
CA VAL A 197 -2.98 -5.78 -18.17
C VAL A 197 -2.77 -7.11 -18.88
N LYS A 198 -1.61 -7.32 -19.48
CA LYS A 198 -1.28 -8.54 -20.24
C LYS A 198 -1.14 -9.78 -19.35
N LYS A 199 -0.49 -9.64 -18.19
CA LYS A 199 -0.12 -10.78 -17.33
C LYS A 199 -1.13 -11.06 -16.22
N ALA A 200 -1.70 -10.01 -15.62
CA ALA A 200 -2.67 -10.10 -14.54
C ALA A 200 -4.13 -9.89 -15.01
N HIS A 201 -4.34 -9.74 -16.32
CA HIS A 201 -5.67 -9.44 -16.90
C HIS A 201 -6.34 -8.24 -16.22
N ARG A 202 -5.54 -7.22 -15.86
CA ARG A 202 -6.03 -6.02 -15.20
C ARG A 202 -7.12 -5.35 -16.04
N ASN A 203 -8.34 -5.36 -15.55
CA ASN A 203 -9.48 -4.66 -16.12
C ASN A 203 -10.32 -4.10 -14.96
N PRO A 204 -9.90 -3.01 -14.32
CA PRO A 204 -10.57 -2.49 -13.15
C PRO A 204 -11.97 -1.98 -13.52
N GLU A 205 -12.97 -2.42 -12.78
CA GLU A 205 -14.30 -1.81 -12.82
C GLU A 205 -14.28 -0.43 -12.16
N VAL A 206 -13.42 -0.27 -11.17
CA VAL A 206 -13.31 0.94 -10.35
C VAL A 206 -11.87 1.45 -10.36
N ILE A 207 -11.72 2.76 -10.50
CA ILE A 207 -10.46 3.47 -10.31
C ILE A 207 -10.65 4.50 -9.21
N PHE A 208 -9.81 4.44 -8.18
CA PHE A 208 -9.75 5.45 -7.12
C PHE A 208 -8.76 6.55 -7.50
N TYR A 209 -9.10 7.78 -7.19
CA TYR A 209 -8.20 8.92 -7.30
C TYR A 209 -8.25 9.78 -6.04
N ASP A 210 -7.11 10.10 -5.48
CA ASP A 210 -6.98 11.05 -4.39
C ASP A 210 -5.66 11.79 -4.46
N VAL A 211 -5.58 12.91 -3.74
CA VAL A 211 -4.44 13.82 -3.68
C VAL A 211 -3.91 13.88 -2.26
N THR A 212 -2.59 13.79 -2.14
CA THR A 212 -1.90 14.04 -0.88
C THR A 212 -0.78 15.03 -1.06
N ASN A 213 -0.26 15.59 0.03
CA ASN A 213 0.85 16.53 -0.01
C ASN A 213 2.08 16.01 0.72
N PHE A 214 3.24 16.45 0.25
CA PHE A 214 4.54 16.23 0.86
C PHE A 214 5.17 17.59 1.15
N TYR A 215 5.59 17.79 2.38
CA TYR A 215 6.24 19.03 2.80
C TYR A 215 7.75 18.98 2.62
N TYR A 216 8.33 20.15 2.51
CA TYR A 216 9.77 20.38 2.48
C TYR A 216 10.21 21.17 3.71
N GLU A 217 11.35 20.82 4.27
CA GLU A 217 11.97 21.57 5.37
C GLU A 217 12.78 22.75 4.82
N ILE A 218 12.09 23.66 4.13
CA ILE A 218 12.61 24.89 3.55
C ILE A 218 11.68 26.06 3.88
N GLU A 219 12.21 27.28 3.89
CA GLU A 219 11.43 28.49 4.18
C GLU A 219 10.81 29.09 2.92
N ASN A 220 11.58 29.13 1.82
CA ASN A 220 11.16 29.78 0.59
C ASN A 220 10.57 28.81 -0.42
N PRO A 221 9.42 29.12 -1.03
CA PRO A 221 8.87 28.36 -2.14
C PRO A 221 9.74 28.50 -3.40
N ASP A 222 9.51 27.61 -4.38
CA ASP A 222 10.10 27.76 -5.71
C ASP A 222 9.51 28.98 -6.43
N GLU A 223 10.35 29.70 -7.16
CA GLU A 223 9.90 30.69 -8.14
C GLU A 223 9.46 30.01 -9.42
N ASP A 224 8.59 30.68 -10.20
CA ASP A 224 8.25 30.22 -11.54
C ASP A 224 9.32 30.73 -12.51
N GLU A 225 9.74 29.90 -13.45
CA GLU A 225 10.64 30.32 -14.53
C GLU A 225 9.81 31.04 -15.60
N LEU A 226 10.18 32.27 -15.88
CA LEU A 226 9.53 33.10 -16.89
C LEU A 226 10.41 33.20 -18.14
N ASN A 227 9.79 33.30 -19.32
CA ASN A 227 10.48 33.70 -20.54
C ASN A 227 10.74 35.20 -20.59
N ASP A 228 11.43 35.69 -21.63
CA ASP A 228 11.75 37.10 -21.80
C ASP A 228 10.48 37.97 -21.97
N ASP A 229 9.34 37.38 -22.36
CA ASP A 229 8.03 38.03 -22.51
C ASP A 229 7.22 38.02 -21.19
N GLY A 230 7.77 37.45 -20.09
CA GLY A 230 7.09 37.34 -18.79
C GLY A 230 6.07 36.19 -18.67
N GLU A 231 6.00 35.30 -19.65
CA GLU A 231 5.15 34.12 -19.58
C GLU A 231 5.84 32.98 -18.81
N THR A 232 5.07 32.23 -18.06
CA THR A 232 5.58 31.11 -17.27
C THR A 232 6.03 29.95 -18.16
N LEU A 233 7.32 29.72 -18.24
CA LEU A 233 7.92 28.56 -18.90
C LEU A 233 7.74 27.30 -18.07
N ASN A 234 8.13 27.35 -16.79
CA ASN A 234 8.02 26.25 -15.84
C ASN A 234 7.46 26.75 -14.52
N LYS A 235 6.47 26.05 -14.00
CA LYS A 235 5.94 26.33 -12.65
C LYS A 235 6.80 25.63 -11.61
N GLY A 236 7.23 26.39 -10.58
CA GLY A 236 7.84 25.79 -9.40
C GLY A 236 6.89 24.82 -8.71
N LEU A 237 7.39 23.68 -8.28
CA LEU A 237 6.56 22.66 -7.63
C LEU A 237 6.37 22.92 -6.13
N ARG A 238 7.44 23.37 -5.43
CA ARG A 238 7.39 23.61 -3.98
C ARG A 238 6.74 24.97 -3.71
N LYS A 239 5.44 24.97 -3.49
CA LYS A 239 4.66 26.19 -3.25
C LYS A 239 4.01 26.18 -1.86
N MET A 240 3.72 27.37 -1.35
CA MET A 240 2.90 27.49 -0.15
C MET A 240 1.47 27.11 -0.48
N GLY A 241 0.92 26.16 0.25
CA GLY A 241 -0.42 25.62 -0.01
C GLY A 241 -1.13 25.13 1.26
N VAL A 242 -2.33 24.60 1.09
CA VAL A 242 -3.08 24.02 2.20
C VAL A 242 -2.48 22.68 2.59
N CYS A 243 -1.68 22.67 3.65
CA CYS A 243 -1.09 21.45 4.17
C CYS A 243 -2.11 20.72 5.06
N LYS A 244 -2.39 19.46 4.75
CA LYS A 244 -3.28 18.59 5.57
C LYS A 244 -2.73 18.39 7.01
N GLU A 245 -1.44 18.69 7.25
CA GLU A 245 -0.74 18.54 8.53
C GLU A 245 -0.51 19.89 9.24
N GLU A 246 -1.22 20.95 8.80
CA GLU A 246 -1.17 22.30 9.37
C GLU A 246 0.26 22.93 9.42
N ARG A 247 1.18 22.45 8.58
CA ARG A 247 2.53 22.99 8.46
C ARG A 247 2.57 24.23 7.59
N LYS A 248 3.52 25.13 7.88
CA LYS A 248 3.71 26.39 7.17
C LYS A 248 4.82 26.32 6.10
N GLN A 249 5.39 25.16 5.86
CA GLN A 249 6.45 24.96 4.86
C GLN A 249 5.86 24.74 3.46
N PRO A 250 6.64 25.02 2.40
CA PRO A 250 6.27 24.68 1.05
C PRO A 250 5.98 23.19 0.89
N ILE A 251 4.98 22.89 0.09
CA ILE A 251 4.53 21.53 -0.20
C ILE A 251 4.55 21.25 -1.70
N VAL A 252 4.55 19.98 -2.05
CA VAL A 252 4.23 19.46 -3.39
C VAL A 252 3.01 18.57 -3.24
N GLN A 253 2.07 18.68 -4.16
CA GLN A 253 0.92 17.78 -4.21
C GLN A 253 1.21 16.59 -5.12
N MET A 254 0.68 15.43 -4.74
CA MET A 254 0.76 14.19 -5.51
C MET A 254 -0.63 13.61 -5.67
N GLY A 255 -1.06 13.44 -6.91
CA GLY A 255 -2.23 12.66 -7.28
C GLY A 255 -1.85 11.22 -7.55
N LEU A 256 -2.63 10.27 -7.03
CA LEU A 256 -2.44 8.83 -7.21
C LEU A 256 -3.71 8.21 -7.78
N PHE A 257 -3.56 7.41 -8.83
CA PHE A 257 -4.58 6.49 -9.31
C PHE A 257 -4.31 5.08 -8.82
N MET A 258 -5.36 4.38 -8.41
CA MET A 258 -5.30 3.02 -7.90
C MET A 258 -6.49 2.23 -8.42
N ASP A 259 -6.29 0.94 -8.74
CA ASP A 259 -7.39 0.05 -9.11
C ASP A 259 -8.12 -0.53 -7.89
N ASP A 260 -9.20 -1.27 -8.16
CA ASP A 260 -10.02 -1.96 -7.17
C ASP A 260 -9.28 -3.08 -6.40
N ASN A 261 -8.16 -3.58 -6.92
CA ASN A 261 -7.27 -4.52 -6.25
C ASN A 261 -6.22 -3.82 -5.36
N GLY A 262 -6.25 -2.49 -5.30
CA GLY A 262 -5.30 -1.70 -4.52
C GLY A 262 -3.92 -1.56 -5.16
N LEU A 263 -3.77 -1.86 -6.46
CA LEU A 263 -2.51 -1.65 -7.16
C LEU A 263 -2.47 -0.24 -7.77
N PRO A 264 -1.38 0.51 -7.57
CA PRO A 264 -1.18 1.79 -8.23
C PRO A 264 -1.29 1.69 -9.75
N ILE A 265 -1.90 2.67 -10.38
CA ILE A 265 -1.98 2.82 -11.84
C ILE A 265 -1.01 3.89 -12.32
N ALA A 266 -1.09 5.07 -11.71
CA ALA A 266 -0.30 6.23 -12.10
C ALA A 266 -0.13 7.21 -10.94
N VAL A 267 0.93 8.01 -11.03
CA VAL A 267 1.22 9.11 -10.11
C VAL A 267 1.50 10.38 -10.91
N GLU A 268 1.01 11.52 -10.42
CA GLU A 268 1.33 12.83 -10.99
C GLU A 268 1.68 13.82 -9.89
N SER A 269 2.58 14.75 -10.17
CA SER A 269 3.00 15.81 -9.25
C SER A 269 2.44 17.16 -9.66
N PHE A 270 2.03 17.96 -8.69
CA PHE A 270 1.46 19.29 -8.90
C PHE A 270 2.09 20.31 -7.96
N PRO A 271 2.12 21.60 -8.35
CA PRO A 271 2.50 22.67 -7.44
C PRO A 271 1.68 22.62 -6.15
N GLY A 272 2.34 22.92 -5.02
CA GLY A 272 1.72 22.80 -3.71
C GLY A 272 0.50 23.70 -3.47
N ASN A 273 0.33 24.75 -4.26
CA ASN A 273 -0.81 25.67 -4.22
C ASN A 273 -1.95 25.28 -5.20
N THR A 274 -1.83 24.15 -5.90
CA THR A 274 -2.90 23.67 -6.78
C THR A 274 -4.09 23.19 -5.94
N LEU A 275 -5.29 23.57 -6.30
CA LEU A 275 -6.50 23.06 -5.65
C LEU A 275 -6.80 21.64 -6.12
N ASP A 276 -7.20 20.75 -5.20
CA ASP A 276 -7.37 19.31 -5.47
C ASP A 276 -8.25 19.03 -6.71
N HIS A 277 -9.35 19.79 -6.88
CA HIS A 277 -10.23 19.61 -8.03
C HIS A 277 -9.61 19.99 -9.40
N LEU A 278 -8.51 20.74 -9.41
CA LEU A 278 -7.82 21.09 -10.65
C LEU A 278 -6.82 20.02 -11.09
N THR A 279 -6.52 19.04 -10.23
CA THR A 279 -5.52 18.01 -10.49
C THR A 279 -6.06 16.87 -11.36
N LEU A 280 -7.34 16.51 -11.20
CA LEU A 280 -7.91 15.29 -11.78
C LEU A 280 -7.82 15.25 -13.30
N LYS A 281 -8.30 16.27 -13.98
CA LYS A 281 -8.35 16.33 -15.43
C LYS A 281 -6.95 16.19 -16.06
N THR A 282 -5.99 16.95 -15.53
CA THR A 282 -4.59 16.88 -16.00
C THR A 282 -4.01 15.49 -15.78
N ALA A 283 -4.29 14.88 -14.62
CA ALA A 283 -3.80 13.55 -14.28
C ALA A 283 -4.45 12.45 -15.15
N LEU A 284 -5.75 12.55 -15.45
CA LEU A 284 -6.45 11.62 -16.34
C LEU A 284 -5.88 11.67 -17.75
N ALA A 285 -5.81 12.86 -18.35
CA ALA A 285 -5.33 13.05 -19.72
C ALA A 285 -3.90 12.54 -19.95
N LYS A 286 -3.02 12.70 -18.94
CA LYS A 286 -1.63 12.26 -19.06
C LYS A 286 -1.43 10.77 -18.83
N ASN A 287 -2.22 10.15 -17.95
CA ASN A 287 -1.88 8.86 -17.39
C ASN A 287 -2.89 7.75 -17.70
N ILE A 288 -4.16 8.07 -17.86
CA ILE A 288 -5.23 7.07 -17.98
C ILE A 288 -5.70 6.93 -19.43
N ASP A 289 -5.85 8.03 -20.15
CA ASP A 289 -6.39 8.03 -21.53
C ASP A 289 -5.50 7.20 -22.48
N ASP A 290 -4.20 7.12 -22.21
CA ASP A 290 -3.24 6.33 -22.97
C ASP A 290 -3.18 4.84 -22.56
N ILE A 291 -3.68 4.50 -21.37
CA ILE A 291 -3.82 3.11 -20.94
C ILE A 291 -5.17 2.63 -21.45
N LYS A 292 -5.17 1.74 -22.43
CA LYS A 292 -6.38 1.15 -23.02
C LYS A 292 -7.12 0.31 -21.98
N LEU A 293 -7.78 0.98 -21.03
CA LEU A 293 -8.69 0.36 -20.10
C LEU A 293 -10.09 0.30 -20.70
N SER A 294 -10.88 -0.68 -20.31
CA SER A 294 -12.33 -0.69 -20.54
C SER A 294 -12.98 0.46 -19.77
N ARG A 295 -14.29 0.71 -20.01
CA ARG A 295 -15.06 1.64 -19.20
C ARG A 295 -14.86 1.34 -17.71
N PHE A 296 -14.57 2.36 -16.92
CA PHE A 296 -14.40 2.28 -15.47
C PHE A 296 -15.28 3.32 -14.75
N ILE A 297 -15.44 3.14 -13.44
CA ILE A 297 -16.09 4.08 -12.53
C ILE A 297 -15.00 4.77 -11.72
N LEU A 298 -14.87 6.09 -11.89
CA LEU A 298 -13.94 6.89 -11.10
C LEU A 298 -14.54 7.19 -9.72
N ILE A 299 -13.81 6.87 -8.67
CA ILE A 299 -14.19 7.20 -7.29
C ILE A 299 -13.20 8.22 -6.73
N ALA A 300 -13.73 9.34 -6.24
CA ALA A 300 -12.93 10.41 -5.67
C ALA A 300 -13.64 11.10 -4.51
N ASP A 301 -12.85 11.75 -3.64
CA ASP A 301 -13.38 12.47 -2.49
C ASP A 301 -14.05 13.79 -2.88
N ARG A 302 -14.74 14.33 -1.90
CA ARG A 302 -15.46 15.62 -1.94
C ARG A 302 -14.63 16.80 -2.45
N GLY A 303 -13.31 16.82 -2.16
CA GLY A 303 -12.42 17.88 -2.60
C GLY A 303 -12.24 17.95 -4.13
N ILE A 304 -12.42 16.80 -4.79
CA ILE A 304 -12.24 16.63 -6.24
C ILE A 304 -13.56 16.77 -7.00
N CYS A 305 -14.68 16.59 -6.31
CA CYS A 305 -16.02 16.63 -6.89
C CYS A 305 -16.42 18.04 -7.34
N ASN A 306 -16.39 18.27 -8.64
CA ASN A 306 -16.99 19.43 -9.31
C ASN A 306 -17.58 19.01 -10.67
N TYR A 307 -18.46 19.84 -11.25
CA TYR A 307 -19.12 19.47 -12.52
C TYR A 307 -18.18 19.44 -13.72
N PRO A 308 -17.19 20.33 -13.89
CA PRO A 308 -16.19 20.18 -14.93
C PRO A 308 -15.45 18.82 -14.90
N ASN A 309 -15.11 18.31 -13.73
CA ASN A 309 -14.49 16.99 -13.59
C ASN A 309 -15.48 15.86 -13.92
N ILE A 310 -16.72 15.96 -13.43
CA ILE A 310 -17.78 14.99 -13.72
C ILE A 310 -18.01 14.91 -15.22
N LEU A 311 -18.17 16.06 -15.89
CA LEU A 311 -18.35 16.11 -17.35
C LEU A 311 -17.16 15.52 -18.11
N HIS A 312 -15.94 15.84 -17.69
CA HIS A 312 -14.73 15.27 -18.32
C HIS A 312 -14.73 13.73 -18.25
N VAL A 313 -15.08 13.17 -17.09
CA VAL A 313 -15.15 11.71 -16.90
C VAL A 313 -16.25 11.08 -17.76
N THR A 314 -17.43 11.68 -17.80
CA THR A 314 -18.60 11.15 -18.54
C THR A 314 -18.48 11.34 -20.05
N ASP A 315 -17.91 12.45 -20.50
CA ASP A 315 -17.66 12.71 -21.94
C ASP A 315 -16.66 11.70 -22.53
N ASN A 316 -15.76 11.15 -21.70
CA ASN A 316 -14.86 10.04 -22.06
C ASN A 316 -15.49 8.65 -21.88
N GLY A 317 -16.81 8.56 -21.67
CA GLY A 317 -17.56 7.29 -21.57
C GLY A 317 -17.42 6.55 -20.23
N ASN A 318 -16.78 7.15 -19.23
CA ASN A 318 -16.58 6.57 -17.91
C ASN A 318 -17.69 6.97 -16.94
N GLY A 319 -17.83 6.18 -15.87
CA GLY A 319 -18.72 6.51 -14.77
C GLY A 319 -18.02 7.20 -13.61
N TYR A 320 -18.80 7.68 -12.66
CA TYR A 320 -18.23 8.25 -11.43
C TYR A 320 -19.07 7.90 -10.19
N ILE A 321 -18.42 7.87 -9.02
CA ILE A 321 -19.01 7.95 -7.69
C ILE A 321 -18.21 8.96 -6.89
N MET A 322 -18.81 10.08 -6.49
CA MET A 322 -18.10 11.14 -5.78
C MET A 322 -18.91 11.61 -4.57
N ALA A 323 -18.22 11.97 -3.48
CA ALA A 323 -18.89 12.60 -2.35
C ALA A 323 -19.21 14.06 -2.64
N LYS A 324 -20.35 14.51 -2.17
CA LYS A 324 -20.81 15.90 -2.25
C LYS A 324 -21.00 16.48 -0.84
N SER A 325 -20.65 17.74 -0.67
CA SER A 325 -20.82 18.41 0.62
C SER A 325 -22.30 18.72 0.89
N LEU A 326 -22.89 18.06 1.87
CA LEU A 326 -24.27 18.32 2.29
C LEU A 326 -24.46 19.77 2.76
N LEU A 327 -23.48 20.36 3.44
CA LEU A 327 -23.54 21.74 3.93
C LEU A 327 -23.58 22.79 2.80
N LYS A 328 -23.06 22.43 1.61
CA LYS A 328 -23.09 23.28 0.41
C LYS A 328 -24.34 23.04 -0.45
N SER A 329 -25.17 22.05 -0.11
CA SER A 329 -26.44 21.78 -0.80
C SER A 329 -27.47 22.85 -0.51
N ASN A 330 -28.44 23.03 -1.42
CA ASN A 330 -29.55 23.95 -1.20
C ASN A 330 -30.50 23.47 -0.07
N VAL A 331 -31.39 24.32 0.37
CA VAL A 331 -32.29 24.03 1.49
C VAL A 331 -33.19 22.83 1.20
N GLN A 332 -33.74 22.72 -0.01
CA GLN A 332 -34.66 21.63 -0.40
C GLN A 332 -33.92 20.27 -0.39
N GLU A 333 -32.67 20.24 -0.85
CA GLU A 333 -31.86 19.04 -0.85
C GLU A 333 -31.51 18.60 0.59
N ARG A 334 -31.16 19.54 1.47
CA ARG A 334 -30.90 19.26 2.89
C ARG A 334 -32.16 18.74 3.61
N GLU A 335 -33.34 19.39 3.40
CA GLU A 335 -34.60 18.93 3.99
C GLU A 335 -34.96 17.52 3.50
N TRP A 336 -34.77 17.24 2.21
CA TRP A 336 -34.91 15.86 1.71
C TRP A 336 -33.97 14.89 2.42
N VAL A 337 -32.70 15.23 2.63
CA VAL A 337 -31.75 14.39 3.35
C VAL A 337 -32.22 14.10 4.77
N TYR A 338 -32.75 15.09 5.47
CA TYR A 338 -33.15 14.97 6.88
C TYR A 338 -34.58 14.43 7.10
N SER A 339 -35.40 14.35 6.06
CA SER A 339 -36.72 13.69 6.13
C SER A 339 -36.52 12.18 6.28
N GLU A 340 -37.27 11.54 7.13
CA GLU A 340 -37.27 10.09 7.30
C GLU A 340 -37.90 9.35 6.11
N ASP A 341 -38.68 10.04 5.29
CA ASP A 341 -39.37 9.44 4.16
C ASP A 341 -38.38 8.84 3.16
N GLY A 342 -38.64 7.59 2.77
CA GLY A 342 -37.87 6.87 1.76
C GLY A 342 -36.55 6.25 2.25
N TYR A 343 -36.23 6.36 3.55
CA TYR A 343 -35.07 5.64 4.08
C TYR A 343 -35.34 4.13 4.19
N ILE A 344 -34.39 3.36 3.71
CA ILE A 344 -34.27 1.92 3.95
C ILE A 344 -33.38 1.76 5.18
N HIS A 345 -33.94 1.20 6.25
CA HIS A 345 -33.22 0.93 7.49
C HIS A 345 -32.62 -0.49 7.41
N GLU A 346 -31.30 -0.61 7.21
CA GLU A 346 -30.62 -1.90 7.31
C GLU A 346 -30.46 -2.31 8.78
N SER A 347 -30.32 -1.33 9.66
CA SER A 347 -30.30 -1.47 11.12
C SER A 347 -30.64 -0.15 11.80
N ASP A 348 -30.80 -0.14 13.12
CA ASP A 348 -30.96 1.09 13.90
C ASP A 348 -29.74 2.03 13.78
N LYS A 349 -28.61 1.52 13.30
CA LYS A 349 -27.32 2.22 13.19
C LYS A 349 -26.94 2.63 11.79
N PHE A 350 -27.71 2.18 10.78
CA PHE A 350 -27.40 2.45 9.38
C PHE A 350 -28.67 2.51 8.54
N LYS A 351 -28.81 3.61 7.81
CA LYS A 351 -29.92 3.83 6.87
C LYS A 351 -29.46 4.57 5.63
N TYR A 352 -30.13 4.33 4.51
CA TYR A 352 -29.81 4.97 3.23
C TYR A 352 -31.06 5.19 2.38
N LYS A 353 -30.99 6.12 1.46
CA LYS A 353 -32.00 6.37 0.41
C LYS A 353 -31.37 7.00 -0.81
N SER A 354 -32.08 6.97 -1.93
CA SER A 354 -31.62 7.60 -3.16
C SER A 354 -32.75 8.25 -3.95
N LYS A 355 -32.36 9.09 -4.89
CA LYS A 355 -33.23 9.62 -5.94
C LYS A 355 -32.41 9.88 -7.19
N VAL A 356 -33.06 9.80 -8.36
CA VAL A 356 -32.49 10.24 -9.62
C VAL A 356 -32.91 11.67 -9.87
N VAL A 357 -31.97 12.53 -10.22
CA VAL A 357 -32.22 13.95 -10.50
C VAL A 357 -31.65 14.32 -11.88
N ARG A 358 -32.42 15.10 -12.63
CA ARG A 358 -31.98 15.75 -13.85
C ARG A 358 -31.74 17.22 -13.54
N LYS A 359 -30.61 17.76 -13.97
CA LYS A 359 -30.23 19.15 -13.72
C LYS A 359 -29.30 19.69 -14.78
N THR A 360 -29.32 21.01 -14.95
CA THR A 360 -28.37 21.71 -15.80
C THR A 360 -27.18 22.20 -14.97
N VAL A 361 -25.98 21.89 -15.41
CA VAL A 361 -24.71 22.27 -14.78
C VAL A 361 -23.87 23.09 -15.75
N LYS A 362 -22.87 23.81 -15.26
CA LYS A 362 -21.94 24.56 -16.11
C LYS A 362 -20.68 23.75 -16.33
N ASP A 363 -20.22 23.72 -17.59
CA ASP A 363 -18.92 23.19 -17.95
C ASP A 363 -17.78 24.18 -17.61
N GLU A 364 -16.54 23.87 -17.99
CA GLU A 364 -15.38 24.76 -17.76
C GLU A 364 -15.49 26.12 -18.45
N LYS A 365 -16.18 26.18 -19.58
CA LYS A 365 -16.40 27.42 -20.33
C LYS A 365 -17.60 28.21 -19.84
N GLY A 366 -18.33 27.67 -18.85
CA GLY A 366 -19.54 28.24 -18.31
C GLY A 366 -20.79 27.89 -19.12
N GLU A 367 -20.69 27.03 -20.12
CA GLU A 367 -21.81 26.60 -20.96
C GLU A 367 -22.72 25.61 -20.23
N PRO A 368 -24.04 25.71 -20.40
CA PRO A 368 -24.99 24.83 -19.75
C PRO A 368 -24.96 23.42 -20.37
N ARG A 369 -24.90 22.41 -19.52
CA ARG A 369 -24.96 20.99 -19.88
C ARG A 369 -25.96 20.26 -18.99
N ASP A 370 -26.87 19.52 -19.62
CA ASP A 370 -27.83 18.68 -18.88
C ASP A 370 -27.18 17.37 -18.49
N ILE A 371 -27.32 17.00 -17.20
CA ILE A 371 -26.89 15.73 -16.67
C ILE A 371 -28.02 15.06 -15.90
N THR A 372 -27.98 13.73 -15.90
CA THR A 372 -28.81 12.89 -15.02
C THR A 372 -27.89 12.16 -14.07
N GLU A 373 -28.11 12.32 -12.78
CA GLU A 373 -27.32 11.66 -11.76
C GLU A 373 -28.21 11.02 -10.69
N LYS A 374 -27.72 9.95 -10.09
CA LYS A 374 -28.33 9.36 -8.89
C LYS A 374 -27.64 9.95 -7.66
N VAL A 375 -28.44 10.47 -6.76
CA VAL A 375 -28.01 10.98 -5.45
C VAL A 375 -28.32 9.93 -4.41
N VAL A 376 -27.29 9.39 -3.78
CA VAL A 376 -27.39 8.40 -2.69
C VAL A 376 -26.98 9.07 -1.39
N VAL A 377 -27.84 8.98 -0.37
CA VAL A 377 -27.55 9.50 0.97
C VAL A 377 -27.62 8.36 1.96
N TYR A 378 -26.66 8.31 2.87
CA TYR A 378 -26.68 7.38 3.98
C TYR A 378 -26.33 8.06 5.30
N TRP A 379 -26.83 7.50 6.39
CA TRP A 379 -26.47 7.88 7.76
C TRP A 379 -25.93 6.66 8.49
N SER A 380 -24.86 6.88 9.26
CA SER A 380 -24.23 5.86 10.09
C SER A 380 -23.97 6.40 11.49
N GLU A 381 -24.40 5.64 12.52
CA GLU A 381 -24.09 5.94 13.92
C GLU A 381 -22.58 6.00 14.17
N HIS A 382 -21.81 5.10 13.56
CA HIS A 382 -20.35 5.09 13.67
C HIS A 382 -19.74 6.42 13.24
N PHE A 383 -20.13 6.92 12.05
CA PHE A 383 -19.61 8.19 11.55
C PHE A 383 -20.16 9.39 12.33
N ALA A 384 -21.39 9.32 12.84
CA ALA A 384 -21.96 10.36 13.71
C ALA A 384 -21.17 10.48 15.01
N ASN A 385 -20.86 9.35 15.64
CA ASN A 385 -20.08 9.32 16.88
C ASN A 385 -18.62 9.76 16.66
N ARG A 386 -18.01 9.38 15.53
CA ARG A 386 -16.69 9.84 15.13
C ARG A 386 -16.69 11.37 14.95
N ALA A 387 -17.65 11.91 14.19
CA ALA A 387 -17.76 13.35 13.97
C ALA A 387 -17.98 14.12 15.27
N LYS A 388 -18.79 13.62 16.18
CA LYS A 388 -18.97 14.20 17.52
C LYS A 388 -17.67 14.20 18.31
N LYS A 389 -16.92 13.11 18.30
CA LYS A 389 -15.64 12.99 19.00
C LYS A 389 -14.57 13.93 18.43
N GLU A 390 -14.44 13.97 17.11
CA GLU A 390 -13.46 14.83 16.43
C GLU A 390 -13.75 16.33 16.62
N ASN A 391 -15.01 16.69 16.75
CA ASN A 391 -15.43 18.08 16.93
C ASN A 391 -15.75 18.44 18.39
N LYS A 392 -15.51 17.53 19.35
CA LYS A 392 -15.91 17.72 20.76
C LYS A 392 -15.39 19.04 21.33
N SER A 393 -14.07 19.25 21.28
CA SER A 393 -13.45 20.47 21.84
C SER A 393 -13.92 21.75 21.15
N PHE A 394 -14.24 21.68 19.87
CA PHE A 394 -14.77 22.83 19.14
C PHE A 394 -16.23 23.09 19.49
N LEU A 395 -17.04 22.07 19.70
CA LEU A 395 -18.43 22.20 20.12
C LEU A 395 -18.54 22.71 21.57
N GLU A 396 -17.71 22.19 22.47
CA GLU A 396 -17.58 22.69 23.84
C GLU A 396 -17.21 24.18 23.86
N PHE A 397 -16.19 24.55 23.07
CA PHE A 397 -15.81 25.95 22.91
C PHE A 397 -16.98 26.83 22.38
N LEU A 398 -17.78 26.35 21.42
CA LEU A 398 -18.94 27.06 20.91
C LEU A 398 -20.02 27.25 21.98
N ASP A 399 -20.31 26.18 22.72
CA ASP A 399 -21.32 26.19 23.74
C ASP A 399 -20.89 27.15 24.89
N GLU A 400 -19.63 27.11 25.34
CA GLU A 400 -19.08 28.05 26.34
C GLU A 400 -19.04 29.49 25.84
N LEU A 401 -18.66 29.74 24.57
CA LEU A 401 -18.72 31.08 23.97
C LEU A 401 -20.17 31.65 23.96
N MET A 402 -21.14 30.76 23.74
CA MET A 402 -22.54 31.17 23.71
C MET A 402 -23.12 31.45 25.11
N GLU A 403 -22.61 30.77 26.15
CA GLU A 403 -23.08 30.92 27.53
C GLU A 403 -22.39 32.07 28.27
N SER A 404 -21.08 32.22 28.16
CA SER A 404 -20.27 33.15 28.98
C SER A 404 -19.16 33.84 28.17
N PRO A 405 -19.52 34.72 27.21
CA PRO A 405 -18.54 35.32 26.30
C PRO A 405 -17.51 36.25 26.99
N GLU A 406 -17.84 36.80 28.15
CA GLU A 406 -16.95 37.69 28.91
C GLU A 406 -15.71 37.00 29.49
N ASN A 407 -15.75 35.69 29.62
CA ASN A 407 -14.65 34.90 30.21
C ASN A 407 -13.64 34.40 29.17
N PHE A 408 -13.83 34.74 27.88
CA PHE A 408 -13.06 34.13 26.79
C PHE A 408 -11.98 35.04 26.20
N ARG A 409 -10.75 34.47 26.02
CA ARG A 409 -9.73 34.96 25.10
C ARG A 409 -9.69 34.05 23.87
N ILE A 410 -10.02 34.59 22.72
CA ILE A 410 -10.07 33.84 21.47
C ILE A 410 -8.70 33.81 20.80
N THR A 411 -8.21 32.63 20.48
CA THR A 411 -6.99 32.45 19.68
C THR A 411 -7.28 32.64 18.19
N ALA A 412 -6.26 33.00 17.41
CA ALA A 412 -6.38 33.13 15.94
C ALA A 412 -6.88 31.84 15.26
N VAL A 413 -6.53 30.67 15.81
CA VAL A 413 -7.00 29.36 15.30
C VAL A 413 -8.48 29.17 15.55
N GLN A 414 -8.97 29.50 16.74
CA GLN A 414 -10.39 29.45 17.09
C GLN A 414 -11.21 30.41 16.24
N ALA A 415 -10.73 31.64 16.04
CA ALA A 415 -11.36 32.63 15.17
C ALA A 415 -11.45 32.11 13.71
N LYS A 416 -10.40 31.49 13.18
CA LYS A 416 -10.39 30.90 11.84
C LYS A 416 -11.43 29.77 11.71
N ASN A 417 -11.57 28.92 12.71
CA ASN A 417 -12.53 27.83 12.72
C ASN A 417 -13.98 28.34 12.82
N MET A 418 -14.19 29.49 13.44
CA MET A 418 -15.48 30.12 13.58
C MET A 418 -16.01 30.77 12.30
N ARG A 419 -15.18 31.21 11.36
CA ARG A 419 -15.59 31.90 10.11
C ARG A 419 -16.74 31.21 9.38
N ARG A 420 -16.76 29.89 9.33
CA ARG A 420 -17.81 29.10 8.66
C ARG A 420 -19.19 29.20 9.29
N PHE A 421 -19.28 29.66 10.56
CA PHE A 421 -20.53 29.84 11.32
C PHE A 421 -20.94 31.29 11.44
N MET A 422 -20.24 32.22 10.84
CA MET A 422 -20.50 33.63 10.95
C MET A 422 -21.55 34.10 9.95
N ALA A 423 -22.38 35.07 10.35
CA ALA A 423 -23.33 35.72 9.49
C ALA A 423 -22.71 36.75 8.55
N LYS A 424 -21.56 37.33 8.94
CA LYS A 424 -20.79 38.33 8.18
C LYS A 424 -19.29 38.09 8.33
N ASP A 425 -18.48 38.61 7.39
CA ASP A 425 -17.03 38.53 7.47
C ASP A 425 -16.47 39.29 8.67
N MET A 426 -15.62 38.62 9.45
CA MET A 426 -15.15 39.04 10.76
C MET A 426 -13.99 40.03 10.74
N VAL A 427 -13.51 40.48 9.61
CA VAL A 427 -12.28 41.26 9.57
C VAL A 427 -12.57 42.68 9.15
N ASN A 428 -12.36 43.59 10.06
CA ASN A 428 -11.99 44.92 9.66
C ASN A 428 -10.56 44.87 9.08
N GLU A 429 -10.48 44.62 7.77
CA GLU A 429 -9.19 44.47 7.05
C GLU A 429 -8.29 45.70 7.20
N LYS A 430 -8.81 46.81 7.69
CA LYS A 430 -8.08 48.09 7.87
C LYS A 430 -7.44 48.28 9.23
N THR A 431 -7.86 47.63 10.28
CA THR A 431 -7.40 47.89 11.65
C THR A 431 -6.66 46.74 12.32
N GLY A 432 -6.75 45.51 11.82
CA GLY A 432 -6.11 44.34 12.43
C GLY A 432 -6.64 44.02 13.85
N GLU A 433 -7.73 44.63 14.29
CA GLU A 433 -8.25 44.45 15.64
C GLU A 433 -8.94 43.06 15.79
N ILE A 434 -8.57 42.38 16.87
CA ILE A 434 -9.16 41.13 17.30
C ILE A 434 -10.57 41.41 17.84
N VAL A 435 -11.58 40.84 17.21
CA VAL A 435 -13.00 40.94 17.66
C VAL A 435 -13.12 40.35 19.06
N THR A 436 -13.84 41.03 19.94
CA THR A 436 -14.10 40.54 21.30
C THR A 436 -15.01 39.30 21.28
N ALA A 437 -14.97 38.49 22.33
CA ALA A 437 -15.82 37.28 22.42
C ALA A 437 -17.31 37.61 22.38
N SER A 438 -17.71 38.76 22.93
CA SER A 438 -19.10 39.24 22.88
C SER A 438 -19.55 39.63 21.47
N GLU A 439 -18.68 40.30 20.70
CA GLU A 439 -18.93 40.60 19.29
C GLU A 439 -18.99 39.34 18.46
N LEU A 440 -18.09 38.39 18.73
CA LEU A 440 -18.06 37.08 18.07
C LEU A 440 -19.39 36.32 18.31
N ARG A 441 -19.86 36.28 19.55
CA ARG A 441 -21.16 35.70 19.90
C ARG A 441 -22.32 36.30 19.11
N ALA A 442 -22.34 37.60 18.98
CA ALA A 442 -23.39 38.31 18.23
C ALA A 442 -23.36 38.00 16.73
N MET A 443 -22.20 37.60 16.20
CA MET A 443 -22.00 37.23 14.79
C MET A 443 -22.29 35.77 14.50
N VAL A 444 -22.35 34.88 15.51
CA VAL A 444 -22.59 33.45 15.31
C VAL A 444 -24.01 33.20 14.81
N ASP A 445 -24.10 32.60 13.65
CA ASP A 445 -25.37 32.14 13.08
C ASP A 445 -25.72 30.76 13.67
N LYS A 446 -26.63 30.77 14.64
CA LYS A 446 -27.12 29.56 15.30
C LYS A 446 -27.65 28.54 14.30
N SER A 447 -28.35 28.99 13.25
CA SER A 447 -28.89 28.09 12.23
C SER A 447 -27.82 27.31 11.49
N LYS A 448 -26.66 27.92 11.26
CA LYS A 448 -25.48 27.23 10.66
C LYS A 448 -24.86 26.23 11.62
N VAL A 449 -24.80 26.54 12.92
CA VAL A 449 -24.30 25.62 13.94
C VAL A 449 -25.21 24.41 14.08
N ASP A 450 -26.51 24.62 14.14
CA ASP A 450 -27.49 23.54 14.22
C ASP A 450 -27.49 22.67 12.97
N ALA A 451 -27.41 23.28 11.78
CA ALA A 451 -27.26 22.56 10.52
C ALA A 451 -25.97 21.71 10.49
N TYR A 452 -24.89 22.23 11.07
CA TYR A 452 -23.64 21.49 11.18
C TYR A 452 -23.75 20.29 12.13
N LYS A 453 -24.29 20.49 13.34
CA LYS A 453 -24.56 19.42 14.31
C LYS A 453 -25.49 18.35 13.73
N ARG A 454 -26.55 18.77 13.00
CA ARG A 454 -27.51 17.88 12.35
C ARG A 454 -26.89 17.05 11.21
N SER A 455 -25.82 17.55 10.58
CA SER A 455 -25.15 16.85 9.48
C SER A 455 -24.29 15.65 9.90
N PHE A 456 -24.05 15.45 11.20
CA PHE A 456 -23.17 14.39 11.68
C PHE A 456 -23.73 13.00 11.38
N GLY A 457 -22.87 12.20 10.75
CA GLY A 457 -23.21 10.84 10.32
C GLY A 457 -23.84 10.75 8.95
N TYR A 458 -24.29 11.88 8.36
CA TYR A 458 -24.84 11.92 7.00
C TYR A 458 -23.75 12.10 5.95
N TYR A 459 -23.81 11.27 4.90
CA TYR A 459 -22.98 11.35 3.72
C TYR A 459 -23.86 11.40 2.48
N GLN A 460 -23.42 12.20 1.50
CA GLN A 460 -24.11 12.34 0.22
C GLN A 460 -23.14 11.98 -0.90
N LEU A 461 -23.54 11.01 -1.72
CA LEU A 461 -22.83 10.57 -2.90
C LEU A 461 -23.60 10.94 -4.17
N VAL A 462 -22.90 11.22 -5.24
CA VAL A 462 -23.46 11.43 -6.57
C VAL A 462 -22.78 10.48 -7.54
N THR A 463 -23.59 9.91 -8.45
CA THR A 463 -23.08 8.92 -9.41
C THR A 463 -23.83 8.96 -10.74
N SER A 464 -23.10 8.62 -11.84
CA SER A 464 -23.69 8.34 -13.15
C SER A 464 -24.34 6.95 -13.24
N GLU A 465 -24.07 6.04 -12.27
CA GLU A 465 -24.50 4.65 -12.30
C GLU A 465 -25.95 4.53 -11.80
N LEU A 466 -26.91 4.89 -12.68
CA LEU A 466 -28.33 5.02 -12.30
C LEU A 466 -28.96 3.70 -11.86
N THR A 467 -28.50 2.57 -12.42
CA THR A 467 -29.06 1.23 -12.15
C THR A 467 -28.32 0.47 -11.04
N MET A 468 -27.15 0.97 -10.62
CA MET A 468 -26.39 0.36 -9.52
C MET A 468 -27.20 0.44 -8.21
N SER A 469 -27.19 -0.61 -7.39
CA SER A 469 -27.86 -0.56 -6.09
C SER A 469 -27.25 0.51 -5.18
N ASP A 470 -28.04 1.09 -4.28
CA ASP A 470 -27.55 2.10 -3.34
C ASP A 470 -26.42 1.56 -2.46
N LYS A 471 -26.53 0.30 -2.07
CA LYS A 471 -25.53 -0.39 -1.26
C LYS A 471 -24.21 -0.56 -2.03
N ASP A 472 -24.26 -0.99 -3.29
CA ASP A 472 -23.05 -1.11 -4.11
C ASP A 472 -22.36 0.25 -4.31
N VAL A 473 -23.13 1.34 -4.49
CA VAL A 473 -22.56 2.69 -4.58
C VAL A 473 -21.83 3.06 -3.29
N ILE A 474 -22.45 2.78 -2.13
CA ILE A 474 -21.86 3.07 -0.82
C ILE A 474 -20.60 2.21 -0.58
N ASP A 475 -20.69 0.91 -0.84
CA ASP A 475 -19.58 -0.05 -0.63
C ASP A 475 -18.39 0.26 -1.54
N LYS A 476 -18.64 0.56 -2.82
CA LYS A 476 -17.59 1.00 -3.74
C LYS A 476 -16.93 2.32 -3.29
N TYR A 477 -17.72 3.28 -2.80
CA TYR A 477 -17.18 4.53 -2.27
C TYR A 477 -16.33 4.31 -1.02
N HIS A 478 -16.72 3.41 -0.12
CA HIS A 478 -15.94 3.07 1.06
C HIS A 478 -14.55 2.48 0.71
N GLY A 479 -14.40 1.91 -0.48
CA GLY A 479 -13.11 1.48 -1.03
C GLY A 479 -12.09 2.61 -1.16
N LEU A 480 -12.51 3.89 -1.16
CA LEU A 480 -11.62 5.05 -1.18
C LEU A 480 -10.65 5.07 0.03
N SER A 481 -11.03 4.50 1.16
CA SER A 481 -10.15 4.34 2.32
C SER A 481 -8.88 3.53 2.02
N GLN A 482 -8.89 2.71 0.97
CA GLN A 482 -7.71 1.96 0.55
C GLN A 482 -6.62 2.89 0.00
N ILE A 483 -6.98 3.97 -0.73
CA ILE A 483 -5.98 4.90 -1.25
C ILE A 483 -5.34 5.73 -0.11
N GLU A 484 -6.09 6.05 0.94
CA GLU A 484 -5.53 6.67 2.15
C GLU A 484 -4.47 5.76 2.80
N ASN A 485 -4.71 4.45 2.80
CA ASN A 485 -3.73 3.48 3.28
C ASN A 485 -2.45 3.44 2.41
N GLN A 486 -2.57 3.62 1.08
CA GLN A 486 -1.39 3.76 0.21
C GLN A 486 -0.55 4.98 0.61
N PHE A 487 -1.20 6.12 0.87
CA PHE A 487 -0.50 7.32 1.32
C PHE A 487 0.19 7.12 2.67
N ARG A 488 -0.42 6.34 3.57
CA ARG A 488 0.21 5.99 4.85
C ARG A 488 1.47 5.15 4.64
N ILE A 489 1.42 4.12 3.78
CA ILE A 489 2.59 3.29 3.44
C ILE A 489 3.67 4.15 2.78
N MET A 490 3.32 5.00 1.83
CA MET A 490 4.30 5.88 1.17
C MET A 490 4.96 6.85 2.16
N LYS A 491 4.17 7.51 3.00
CA LYS A 491 4.68 8.51 3.96
C LYS A 491 5.42 7.88 5.14
N GLY A 492 4.99 6.72 5.59
CA GLY A 492 5.56 5.96 6.71
C GLY A 492 6.60 4.93 6.24
N ASP A 493 6.16 3.74 5.88
CA ASP A 493 7.03 2.58 5.61
C ASP A 493 8.07 2.85 4.52
N LEU A 494 7.66 3.49 3.42
CA LEU A 494 8.57 3.86 2.33
C LEU A 494 9.29 5.20 2.59
N SER A 495 9.03 5.89 3.68
CA SER A 495 9.68 7.17 4.06
C SER A 495 9.82 8.16 2.88
N THR A 496 8.75 8.35 2.09
CA THR A 496 8.79 9.26 0.94
C THR A 496 9.07 10.70 1.38
N ARG A 497 8.81 11.03 2.64
CA ARG A 497 9.06 12.33 3.26
C ARG A 497 10.03 12.22 4.46
N PRO A 498 10.84 13.27 4.77
CA PRO A 498 10.97 14.49 3.99
C PRO A 498 11.61 14.23 2.63
N LEU A 499 11.21 15.03 1.63
CA LEU A 499 11.79 14.94 0.29
C LEU A 499 13.13 15.70 0.27
N PHE A 500 14.21 15.00 -0.07
CA PHE A 500 15.56 15.56 -0.13
C PHE A 500 16.00 16.02 -1.53
N VAL A 501 15.15 15.82 -2.55
CA VAL A 501 15.38 16.30 -3.92
C VAL A 501 14.70 17.63 -4.12
N ARG A 502 15.37 18.57 -4.82
CA ARG A 502 14.91 19.96 -4.95
C ARG A 502 14.46 20.32 -6.36
N ASN A 503 15.11 19.76 -7.37
CA ASN A 503 14.78 19.99 -8.77
C ASN A 503 13.40 19.38 -9.08
N PRO A 504 12.49 20.08 -9.78
CA PRO A 504 11.17 19.57 -10.19
C PRO A 504 11.20 18.22 -10.90
N GLN A 505 12.16 18.01 -11.81
CA GLN A 505 12.36 16.74 -12.50
C GLN A 505 12.72 15.62 -11.52
N HIS A 506 13.65 15.89 -10.61
CA HIS A 506 14.02 14.90 -9.59
C HIS A 506 12.87 14.61 -8.62
N ILE A 507 12.00 15.59 -8.33
CA ILE A 507 10.79 15.39 -7.51
C ILE A 507 9.84 14.41 -8.24
N LYS A 508 9.56 14.67 -9.52
CA LYS A 508 8.72 13.84 -10.37
C LYS A 508 9.26 12.40 -10.42
N ALA A 509 10.55 12.23 -10.70
CA ALA A 509 11.21 10.92 -10.71
C ALA A 509 11.16 10.22 -9.36
N HIS A 510 11.39 10.94 -8.27
CA HIS A 510 11.34 10.38 -6.92
C HIS A 510 9.95 9.83 -6.57
N LEU A 511 8.89 10.57 -6.88
CA LEU A 511 7.51 10.13 -6.64
C LEU A 511 7.17 8.88 -7.47
N LEU A 512 7.65 8.80 -8.73
CA LEU A 512 7.51 7.60 -9.54
C LEU A 512 8.24 6.39 -8.94
N ILE A 513 9.48 6.58 -8.45
CA ILE A 513 10.23 5.52 -7.76
C ILE A 513 9.49 5.05 -6.51
N CYS A 514 8.92 5.97 -5.74
CA CYS A 514 8.12 5.64 -4.56
C CYS A 514 6.82 4.90 -4.95
N MET A 515 6.17 5.25 -6.06
CA MET A 515 5.02 4.51 -6.59
C MET A 515 5.42 3.08 -7.01
N ILE A 516 6.58 2.90 -7.65
CA ILE A 516 7.08 1.56 -8.01
C ILE A 516 7.36 0.74 -6.74
N ALA A 517 7.98 1.34 -5.73
CA ALA A 517 8.20 0.69 -4.44
C ALA A 517 6.88 0.29 -3.76
N LEU A 518 5.88 1.20 -3.80
CA LEU A 518 4.53 0.90 -3.32
C LEU A 518 3.91 -0.27 -4.10
N MET A 519 4.05 -0.29 -5.42
CA MET A 519 3.54 -1.38 -6.25
C MET A 519 4.19 -2.72 -5.87
N VAL A 520 5.50 -2.75 -5.63
CA VAL A 520 6.21 -3.94 -5.13
C VAL A 520 5.59 -4.43 -3.81
N MET A 521 5.39 -3.53 -2.85
CA MET A 521 4.79 -3.86 -1.56
C MET A 521 3.36 -4.42 -1.73
N ARG A 522 2.56 -3.81 -2.59
CA ARG A 522 1.17 -4.26 -2.85
C ARG A 522 1.12 -5.61 -3.56
N ILE A 523 2.02 -5.86 -4.50
CA ILE A 523 2.12 -7.18 -5.15
C ILE A 523 2.47 -8.26 -4.12
N ILE A 524 3.41 -8.00 -3.21
CA ILE A 524 3.75 -8.93 -2.13
C ILE A 524 2.52 -9.18 -1.23
N GLN A 525 1.83 -8.13 -0.80
CA GLN A 525 0.61 -8.24 0.02
C GLN A 525 -0.48 -9.05 -0.69
N THR A 526 -0.78 -8.70 -1.94
CA THR A 526 -1.79 -9.40 -2.75
C THR A 526 -1.45 -10.88 -2.91
N ARG A 527 -0.17 -11.19 -3.11
CA ARG A 527 0.30 -12.55 -3.26
C ARG A 527 0.13 -13.37 -1.99
N ILE A 528 0.45 -12.78 -0.82
CA ILE A 528 0.23 -13.42 0.49
C ILE A 528 -1.24 -13.79 0.68
N VAL A 529 -2.16 -12.90 0.31
CA VAL A 529 -3.61 -13.18 0.41
C VAL A 529 -4.04 -14.26 -0.56
N LYS A 530 -3.64 -14.17 -1.83
CA LYS A 530 -4.02 -15.15 -2.89
C LYS A 530 -3.48 -16.55 -2.61
N SER A 531 -2.31 -16.67 -1.98
CA SER A 531 -1.69 -17.97 -1.68
C SER A 531 -2.42 -18.77 -0.60
N GLY A 532 -3.35 -18.14 0.14
CA GLY A 532 -4.04 -18.77 1.26
C GLY A 532 -3.15 -19.05 2.49
N VAL A 533 -1.91 -18.59 2.48
CA VAL A 533 -1.02 -18.59 3.65
C VAL A 533 -1.59 -17.61 4.66
N VAL A 534 -2.37 -18.13 5.61
CA VAL A 534 -3.02 -17.29 6.62
C VAL A 534 -1.99 -16.90 7.68
N PRO A 535 -1.79 -15.60 7.93
CA PRO A 535 -0.97 -15.14 9.03
C PRO A 535 -1.49 -15.68 10.37
N SER A 536 -0.61 -15.78 11.38
CA SER A 536 -1.00 -16.22 12.73
C SER A 536 -2.12 -15.33 13.32
N ALA A 537 -2.82 -15.83 14.37
CA ALA A 537 -3.97 -15.15 14.93
C ALA A 537 -3.67 -13.71 15.43
N GLU A 538 -2.44 -13.46 15.92
CA GLU A 538 -1.96 -12.13 16.34
C GLU A 538 -1.84 -11.13 15.18
N GLN A 539 -1.84 -11.61 13.95
CA GLN A 539 -1.67 -10.80 12.75
C GLN A 539 -2.99 -10.35 12.12
N LYS A 540 -4.13 -10.89 12.57
CA LYS A 540 -5.47 -10.57 12.02
C LYS A 540 -5.95 -9.16 12.33
N GLU A 541 -5.51 -8.56 13.43
CA GLU A 541 -5.98 -7.25 13.87
C GLU A 541 -5.34 -6.07 13.12
N VAL A 542 -4.15 -6.24 12.56
CA VAL A 542 -3.38 -5.11 12.02
C VAL A 542 -3.63 -4.85 10.54
N CYS A 543 -4.18 -5.80 9.81
CA CYS A 543 -4.33 -5.66 8.37
C CYS A 543 -5.66 -6.19 7.85
N TRP A 544 -6.67 -5.37 7.94
CA TRP A 544 -7.96 -5.62 7.29
C TRP A 544 -7.84 -5.74 5.76
N THR A 545 -6.68 -5.42 5.20
CA THR A 545 -6.54 -5.39 3.76
C THR A 545 -5.73 -6.52 3.16
N MET A 546 -4.60 -6.96 3.75
CA MET A 546 -3.65 -7.77 2.99
C MET A 546 -2.68 -8.64 3.80
N GLY A 547 -3.06 -9.16 4.94
CA GLY A 547 -2.25 -10.16 5.68
C GLY A 547 -1.05 -9.59 6.45
N LEU A 548 -0.04 -8.99 5.79
CA LEU A 548 1.10 -8.34 6.44
C LEU A 548 1.11 -6.84 6.17
N SER A 549 1.39 -6.03 7.20
CA SER A 549 1.60 -4.58 7.02
C SER A 549 2.87 -4.30 6.22
N GLY A 550 2.99 -3.09 5.65
CA GLY A 550 4.19 -2.66 4.93
C GLY A 550 5.45 -2.76 5.78
N GLU A 551 5.39 -2.30 7.03
CA GLU A 551 6.48 -2.38 8.00
C GLU A 551 6.91 -3.83 8.25
N ARG A 552 5.96 -4.77 8.44
CA ARG A 552 6.28 -6.17 8.67
C ARG A 552 6.93 -6.83 7.45
N ILE A 553 6.46 -6.51 6.24
CA ILE A 553 7.10 -6.97 5.01
C ILE A 553 8.52 -6.44 4.93
N GLN A 554 8.73 -5.16 5.19
CA GLN A 554 10.05 -4.54 5.18
C GLN A 554 10.99 -5.20 6.20
N CYS A 555 10.53 -5.40 7.44
CA CYS A 555 11.29 -6.08 8.47
C CYS A 555 11.63 -7.52 8.08
N ALA A 556 10.67 -8.26 7.52
CA ALA A 556 10.87 -9.64 7.09
C ALA A 556 11.89 -9.74 5.95
N LEU A 557 11.77 -8.88 4.93
CA LEU A 557 12.70 -8.83 3.81
C LEU A 557 14.12 -8.47 4.26
N ASN A 558 14.28 -7.57 5.24
CA ASN A 558 15.59 -7.22 5.80
C ASN A 558 16.22 -8.36 6.61
N LYS A 559 15.46 -9.35 7.06
CA LYS A 559 15.98 -10.56 7.70
C LYS A 559 16.47 -11.61 6.70
N TRP A 560 16.10 -11.51 5.42
CA TRP A 560 16.50 -12.45 4.39
C TRP A 560 17.91 -12.13 3.90
N GLN A 561 18.88 -12.64 4.62
CA GLN A 561 20.30 -12.34 4.46
C GLN A 561 21.13 -13.60 4.21
N LEU A 562 22.31 -13.39 3.65
CA LEU A 562 23.34 -14.38 3.40
C LEU A 562 24.59 -14.05 4.22
N ASP A 563 25.09 -15.04 4.95
CA ASP A 563 26.46 -15.09 5.45
C ASP A 563 27.37 -15.66 4.39
N LEU A 564 28.52 -15.04 4.18
CA LEU A 564 29.64 -15.62 3.44
C LEU A 564 30.56 -16.34 4.42
N LEU A 565 30.82 -17.60 4.15
CA LEU A 565 31.69 -18.49 4.92
C LEU A 565 32.98 -18.79 4.15
N PRO A 566 34.03 -19.28 4.82
CA PRO A 566 35.25 -19.73 4.14
C PRO A 566 34.96 -20.73 3.03
N GLY A 567 35.74 -20.65 1.92
CA GLY A 567 35.56 -21.52 0.75
C GLY A 567 34.41 -21.11 -0.19
N ASP A 568 34.04 -19.81 -0.23
CA ASP A 568 32.96 -19.28 -1.08
C ASP A 568 31.62 -19.99 -0.87
N LEU A 569 31.36 -20.41 0.37
CA LEU A 569 30.09 -20.98 0.77
C LEU A 569 29.20 -19.92 1.40
N TYR A 570 27.93 -20.05 1.19
CA TYR A 570 26.91 -19.13 1.70
C TYR A 570 25.91 -19.86 2.58
N ARG A 571 25.42 -19.18 3.60
CA ARG A 571 24.36 -19.67 4.48
C ARG A 571 23.26 -18.62 4.59
N PHE A 572 22.02 -19.03 4.38
CA PHE A 572 20.89 -18.17 4.67
C PHE A 572 20.64 -18.01 6.16
N MET A 573 20.40 -16.77 6.56
CA MET A 573 20.02 -16.41 7.92
C MET A 573 18.50 -16.24 8.03
N ASN A 574 17.97 -16.44 9.23
CA ASN A 574 16.60 -16.09 9.63
C ASN A 574 15.46 -16.67 8.75
N VAL A 575 15.73 -17.71 7.95
CA VAL A 575 14.70 -18.33 7.07
C VAL A 575 13.49 -18.91 7.83
N ASN A 576 13.61 -19.09 9.14
CA ASN A 576 12.53 -19.56 10.02
C ASN A 576 11.74 -18.42 10.66
N ASP A 577 12.06 -17.16 10.35
CA ASP A 577 11.25 -16.02 10.80
C ASP A 577 9.82 -16.17 10.24
N PRO A 578 8.78 -16.05 11.06
CA PRO A 578 7.39 -16.33 10.64
C PRO A 578 6.92 -15.47 9.47
N ASP A 579 7.26 -14.18 9.46
CA ASP A 579 6.84 -13.26 8.42
C ASP A 579 7.62 -13.49 7.12
N LEU A 580 8.94 -13.71 7.23
CA LEU A 580 9.75 -14.08 6.07
C LEU A 580 9.26 -15.40 5.47
N LYS A 581 8.99 -16.40 6.29
CA LYS A 581 8.46 -17.67 5.83
C LYS A 581 7.12 -17.51 5.12
N THR A 582 6.22 -16.67 5.65
CA THR A 582 4.95 -16.33 4.99
C THR A 582 5.18 -15.77 3.57
N ILE A 583 6.17 -14.88 3.40
CA ILE A 583 6.51 -14.33 2.09
C ILE A 583 7.09 -15.43 1.18
N LEU A 584 8.06 -16.21 1.66
CA LEU A 584 8.68 -17.29 0.88
C LEU A 584 7.65 -18.32 0.42
N ASP A 585 6.76 -18.75 1.30
CA ASP A 585 5.69 -19.71 1.00
C ASP A 585 4.70 -19.12 -0.03
N ALA A 586 4.35 -17.83 0.10
CA ALA A 586 3.45 -17.15 -0.83
C ALA A 586 4.01 -17.07 -2.27
N PHE A 587 5.33 -17.03 -2.42
CA PHE A 587 6.02 -17.03 -3.72
C PHE A 587 6.55 -18.43 -4.12
N ALA A 588 6.23 -19.46 -3.36
CA ALA A 588 6.75 -20.82 -3.52
C ALA A 588 8.28 -20.87 -3.64
N ILE A 589 8.97 -20.00 -2.88
CA ILE A 589 10.43 -19.97 -2.81
C ILE A 589 10.89 -20.99 -1.78
N GLN A 590 11.66 -21.98 -2.21
CA GLN A 590 12.19 -23.01 -1.34
C GLN A 590 13.65 -22.74 -1.01
N ILE A 591 13.97 -22.72 0.28
CA ILE A 591 15.33 -22.54 0.79
C ILE A 591 15.65 -23.74 1.69
N PRO A 592 16.11 -24.87 1.12
CA PRO A 592 16.57 -26.02 1.91
C PRO A 592 17.70 -25.65 2.88
N PRO A 593 17.73 -26.21 4.09
CA PRO A 593 18.78 -25.94 5.07
C PRO A 593 20.11 -26.64 4.65
N LYS A 594 20.88 -25.97 3.79
CA LYS A 594 22.20 -26.42 3.32
C LYS A 594 23.15 -25.23 3.21
N PHE A 595 24.42 -25.49 2.96
CA PHE A 595 25.33 -24.49 2.45
C PHE A 595 25.15 -24.34 0.95
N TYR A 596 25.31 -23.15 0.45
CA TYR A 596 25.07 -22.78 -0.94
C TYR A 596 26.37 -22.32 -1.60
N ARG A 597 26.57 -22.71 -2.84
CA ARG A 597 27.54 -22.08 -3.73
C ARG A 597 26.88 -20.97 -4.55
N ARG A 598 27.67 -20.13 -5.19
CA ARG A 598 27.12 -19.07 -6.06
C ARG A 598 26.21 -19.61 -7.16
N ALA A 599 26.48 -20.80 -7.69
CA ALA A 599 25.61 -21.44 -8.67
C ALA A 599 24.25 -21.82 -8.09
N ASP A 600 24.21 -22.38 -6.87
CA ASP A 600 22.96 -22.74 -6.19
C ASP A 600 22.08 -21.52 -5.91
N LEU A 601 22.70 -20.38 -5.55
CA LEU A 601 21.96 -19.14 -5.27
C LEU A 601 21.27 -18.59 -6.51
N ARG A 602 21.83 -18.80 -7.71
CA ARG A 602 21.21 -18.40 -8.99
C ARG A 602 19.96 -19.24 -9.33
N GLU A 603 19.86 -20.45 -8.78
CA GLU A 603 18.71 -21.34 -8.98
C GLU A 603 17.54 -21.03 -8.04
N ILE A 604 17.74 -20.18 -7.02
CA ILE A 604 16.66 -19.76 -6.14
C ILE A 604 15.78 -18.77 -6.89
N LYS A 605 14.57 -19.21 -7.23
CA LYS A 605 13.58 -18.44 -7.99
C LYS A 605 12.21 -18.55 -7.34
N THR A 606 11.32 -17.68 -7.72
CA THR A 606 9.90 -17.86 -7.41
C THR A 606 9.40 -19.13 -8.09
N GLY A 607 8.74 -20.01 -7.33
CA GLY A 607 8.16 -21.26 -7.87
C GLY A 607 6.86 -21.05 -8.65
N ILE A 608 6.41 -19.82 -8.77
CA ILE A 608 5.14 -19.44 -9.40
C ILE A 608 5.31 -18.13 -10.15
N GLU A 609 4.44 -17.87 -11.11
CA GLU A 609 4.34 -16.56 -11.74
C GLU A 609 3.74 -15.54 -10.76
N ILE A 610 4.28 -14.32 -10.75
CA ILE A 610 3.96 -13.30 -9.74
C ILE A 610 2.51 -12.83 -9.85
N PHE A 611 1.96 -12.78 -11.06
CA PHE A 611 0.62 -12.27 -11.32
C PHE A 611 -0.46 -13.34 -11.48
N MET A 612 -0.13 -14.62 -11.45
CA MET A 612 -1.11 -15.71 -11.50
C MET A 612 -1.74 -16.07 -10.18
#